data_63025827ff44e25902fe1d7076f25d6e
#
_entry.id   63025827ff44e25902fe1d7076f25d6e
#
_cell.length_a   1.000
_cell.length_b   1.000
_cell.length_c   1.000
_cell.angle_alpha   90.00
_cell.angle_beta   90.00
_cell.angle_gamma   90.00
#
_symmetry.space_group_name_H-M   'P 1'
#
loop_
_entity.id
_entity.type
_entity.pdbx_description
1 polymer ?
#
loop_
_entity_poly.entity_id
_entity_poly.type
_entity_poly.pdbx_seq_one_letter_code
_entity_poly.pdbx_strand_id
1 'polypeptide(L)'
;SGQTAYATGRGEILERIELHLPYSILVATPQIHVSTAGAYSTIKLNPTQKRPNLKELLSRNVKDPATLRRDLTNDFEETVFEMYPELPKLKEALLSGGAEVALMSGSGSSMFGFFSAPDKARKLSENLSSHCFTSVTEPQFKPEIN
;
A
#
# COMPACT_ATOMS: atom_id res chain seq x y z
N SER A 1 0.65 -11.61 -14.93
CA SER A 1 1.24 -10.62 -15.81
C SER A 1 2.04 -9.61 -15.01
N GLY A 2 3.15 -9.14 -15.55
CA GLY A 2 4.03 -8.19 -14.87
C GLY A 2 3.74 -6.73 -15.18
N GLN A 3 2.54 -6.41 -15.62
CA GLN A 3 2.19 -5.05 -16.02
C GLN A 3 1.24 -4.44 -15.01
N THR A 4 1.37 -3.12 -14.84
CA THR A 4 0.47 -2.38 -13.97
C THR A 4 -0.93 -2.37 -14.56
N ALA A 5 -1.93 -2.70 -13.76
CA ALA A 5 -3.33 -2.71 -14.19
C ALA A 5 -4.21 -2.05 -13.13
N TYR A 6 -5.26 -1.39 -13.59
CA TYR A 6 -6.28 -0.82 -12.74
C TYR A 6 -7.47 -1.78 -12.68
N ALA A 7 -7.75 -2.29 -11.48
CA ALA A 7 -8.83 -3.25 -11.28
C ALA A 7 -10.09 -2.55 -10.79
N THR A 8 -11.22 -2.87 -11.40
CA THR A 8 -12.53 -2.35 -11.00
C THR A 8 -13.51 -3.50 -10.79
N GLY A 9 -14.71 -3.17 -10.28
CA GLY A 9 -15.69 -4.18 -9.91
C GLY A 9 -15.19 -5.02 -8.75
N ARG A 10 -15.19 -6.34 -8.90
CA ARG A 10 -14.66 -7.28 -7.91
C ARG A 10 -13.25 -7.76 -8.26
N GLY A 11 -12.55 -7.01 -9.11
CA GLY A 11 -11.24 -7.37 -9.60
C GLY A 11 -11.26 -8.09 -10.96
N GLU A 12 -12.44 -8.35 -11.51
CA GLU A 12 -12.59 -9.02 -12.81
C GLU A 12 -12.42 -8.08 -14.00
N ILE A 13 -12.56 -6.77 -13.77
CA ILE A 13 -12.36 -5.78 -14.83
C ILE A 13 -10.99 -5.16 -14.65
N LEU A 14 -10.10 -5.41 -15.60
CA LEU A 14 -8.73 -4.91 -15.56
C LEU A 14 -8.51 -3.95 -16.72
N GLU A 15 -8.01 -2.76 -16.41
CA GLU A 15 -7.59 -1.78 -17.39
C GLU A 15 -6.08 -1.61 -17.28
N ARG A 16 -5.38 -1.84 -18.40
CA ARG A 16 -3.92 -1.64 -18.43
C ARG A 16 -3.62 -0.15 -18.37
N ILE A 17 -2.74 0.25 -17.47
CA ILE A 17 -2.27 1.63 -17.37
C ILE A 17 -0.75 1.67 -17.47
N GLU A 18 -0.25 2.71 -18.14
CA GLU A 18 1.18 2.99 -18.15
C GLU A 18 1.51 3.80 -16.91
N LEU A 19 2.14 3.15 -15.95
CA LEU A 19 2.51 3.77 -14.69
C LEU A 19 3.96 3.44 -14.38
N HIS A 20 4.79 4.47 -14.36
CA HIS A 20 6.20 4.35 -14.01
C HIS A 20 6.38 4.82 -12.57
N LEU A 21 6.42 3.87 -11.64
CA LEU A 21 6.63 4.17 -10.22
C LEU A 21 8.12 4.39 -9.96
N PRO A 22 8.51 5.62 -9.55
CA PRO A 22 9.91 5.91 -9.24
C PRO A 22 10.30 5.46 -7.84
N TYR A 23 9.58 4.53 -7.26
CA TYR A 23 9.76 4.11 -5.87
C TYR A 23 10.10 2.64 -5.78
N SER A 24 10.95 2.28 -4.81
CA SER A 24 10.99 0.92 -4.30
C SER A 24 9.77 0.69 -3.43
N ILE A 25 9.14 -0.46 -3.56
CA ILE A 25 7.97 -0.81 -2.77
C ILE A 25 8.38 -1.87 -1.75
N LEU A 26 8.23 -1.54 -0.47
CA LEU A 26 8.41 -2.50 0.61
C LEU A 26 7.03 -2.98 1.04
N VAL A 27 6.80 -4.28 0.98
CA VAL A 27 5.60 -4.91 1.53
C VAL A 27 6.00 -5.62 2.82
N ALA A 28 5.28 -5.36 3.90
CA ALA A 28 5.49 -6.01 5.18
C ALA A 28 4.19 -6.66 5.63
N THR A 29 4.23 -7.97 5.85
CA THR A 29 3.06 -8.74 6.28
C THR A 29 3.34 -9.31 7.67
N PRO A 30 2.75 -8.72 8.73
CA PRO A 30 2.89 -9.25 10.07
C PRO A 30 2.09 -10.53 10.24
N GLN A 31 2.38 -11.27 11.32
CA GLN A 31 1.67 -12.51 11.63
C GLN A 31 0.32 -12.21 12.32
N ILE A 32 -0.51 -11.45 11.63
CA ILE A 32 -1.83 -11.05 12.09
C ILE A 32 -2.82 -11.42 11.01
N HIS A 33 -3.82 -12.21 11.35
CA HIS A 33 -4.90 -12.55 10.41
C HIS A 33 -6.10 -11.64 10.66
N VAL A 34 -6.44 -10.84 9.65
CA VAL A 34 -7.63 -9.98 9.70
C VAL A 34 -8.75 -10.66 8.91
N SER A 35 -9.89 -10.88 9.57
CA SER A 35 -11.06 -11.42 8.88
C SER A 35 -11.60 -10.39 7.90
N THR A 36 -11.60 -10.72 6.60
CA THR A 36 -12.13 -9.84 5.57
C THR A 36 -13.62 -9.56 5.79
N ALA A 37 -14.39 -10.59 6.12
CA ALA A 37 -15.82 -10.43 6.41
C ALA A 37 -16.04 -9.53 7.64
N GLY A 38 -15.25 -9.73 8.70
CA GLY A 38 -15.31 -8.87 9.90
C GLY A 38 -14.94 -7.43 9.59
N ALA A 39 -13.92 -7.21 8.78
CA ALA A 39 -13.52 -5.87 8.38
C ALA A 39 -14.63 -5.18 7.57
N TYR A 40 -15.23 -5.88 6.61
CA TYR A 40 -16.34 -5.31 5.83
C TYR A 40 -17.56 -4.98 6.69
N SER A 41 -17.87 -5.79 7.72
CA SER A 41 -19.01 -5.55 8.58
C SER A 41 -18.85 -4.33 9.49
N THR A 42 -17.62 -3.91 9.73
CA THR A 42 -17.30 -2.79 10.65
C THR A 42 -16.84 -1.54 9.93
N ILE A 43 -16.63 -1.59 8.63
CA ILE A 43 -16.13 -0.45 7.86
C ILE A 43 -17.15 0.70 7.89
N LYS A 44 -16.63 1.90 8.20
CA LYS A 44 -17.44 3.13 8.23
C LYS A 44 -17.21 3.88 6.93
N LEU A 45 -18.15 3.78 6.01
CA LEU A 45 -18.09 4.52 4.75
C LEU A 45 -18.85 5.83 4.90
N ASN A 46 -18.26 6.91 4.44
CA ASN A 46 -18.93 8.18 4.32
C ASN A 46 -19.38 8.38 2.87
N PRO A 47 -20.68 8.19 2.57
CA PRO A 47 -21.16 8.26 1.19
C PRO A 47 -21.10 9.66 0.59
N THR A 48 -20.95 10.69 1.43
CA THR A 48 -20.81 12.08 0.95
C THR A 48 -19.37 12.49 0.70
N GLN A 49 -18.41 11.67 1.11
CA GLN A 49 -17.01 11.97 0.92
C GLN A 49 -16.62 11.79 -0.57
N LYS A 50 -16.10 12.86 -1.14
CA LYS A 50 -15.52 12.77 -2.48
C LYS A 50 -14.25 11.94 -2.43
N ARG A 51 -14.22 10.88 -3.25
CA ARG A 51 -13.04 10.06 -3.40
C ARG A 51 -12.30 10.46 -4.66
N PRO A 52 -10.98 10.57 -4.62
CA PRO A 52 -10.23 10.88 -5.83
C PRO A 52 -10.33 9.70 -6.81
N ASN A 53 -10.26 10.01 -8.10
CA ASN A 53 -10.09 8.98 -9.11
C ASN A 53 -8.68 8.41 -8.97
N LEU A 54 -8.56 7.17 -8.54
CA LEU A 54 -7.29 6.54 -8.23
C LEU A 54 -6.37 6.50 -9.45
N LYS A 55 -6.93 6.22 -10.63
CA LYS A 55 -6.16 6.18 -11.87
C LYS A 55 -5.54 7.54 -12.19
N GLU A 56 -6.33 8.61 -12.09
CA GLU A 56 -5.82 9.98 -12.31
C GLU A 56 -4.81 10.37 -11.25
N LEU A 57 -5.11 10.05 -9.98
CA LEU A 57 -4.22 10.36 -8.87
C LEU A 57 -2.83 9.76 -9.09
N LEU A 58 -2.77 8.48 -9.41
CA LEU A 58 -1.50 7.80 -9.64
C LEU A 58 -0.82 8.28 -10.92
N SER A 59 -1.59 8.49 -12.00
CA SER A 59 -1.00 8.91 -13.28
C SER A 59 -0.42 10.32 -13.24
N ARG A 60 -1.11 11.24 -12.55
CA ARG A 60 -0.70 12.66 -12.50
C ARG A 60 0.26 12.97 -11.37
N ASN A 61 0.14 12.27 -10.24
CA ASN A 61 0.81 12.66 -9.00
C ASN A 61 1.79 11.61 -8.49
N VAL A 62 2.17 10.65 -9.32
CA VAL A 62 3.07 9.57 -8.91
C VAL A 62 4.40 10.10 -8.36
N LYS A 63 4.86 11.26 -8.85
CA LYS A 63 6.10 11.89 -8.40
C LYS A 63 5.89 12.95 -7.32
N ASP A 64 4.66 13.09 -6.83
CA ASP A 64 4.32 14.04 -5.78
C ASP A 64 3.90 13.30 -4.50
N PRO A 65 4.87 12.96 -3.63
CA PRO A 65 4.56 12.19 -2.42
C PRO A 65 3.58 12.89 -1.49
N ALA A 66 3.61 14.22 -1.41
CA ALA A 66 2.71 14.97 -0.54
C ALA A 66 1.25 14.78 -0.96
N THR A 67 0.98 14.86 -2.26
CA THR A 67 -0.37 14.63 -2.80
C THR A 67 -0.80 13.18 -2.62
N LEU A 68 0.09 12.22 -2.89
CA LEU A 68 -0.21 10.80 -2.69
C LEU A 68 -0.52 10.51 -1.22
N ARG A 69 0.26 11.08 -0.30
CA ARG A 69 0.07 10.89 1.14
C ARG A 69 -1.28 11.42 1.61
N ARG A 70 -1.73 12.54 1.04
CA ARG A 70 -3.01 13.15 1.37
C ARG A 70 -4.18 12.37 0.80
N ASP A 71 -4.09 11.95 -0.46
CA ASP A 71 -5.24 11.47 -1.24
C ASP A 71 -5.30 9.96 -1.40
N LEU A 72 -4.17 9.26 -1.25
CA LEU A 72 -4.15 7.80 -1.32
C LEU A 72 -4.50 7.24 0.05
N THR A 73 -5.73 6.74 0.18
CA THR A 73 -6.29 6.31 1.46
C THR A 73 -6.87 4.90 1.37
N ASN A 74 -7.02 4.26 2.52
CA ASN A 74 -7.65 2.95 2.64
C ASN A 74 -8.70 3.03 3.74
N ASP A 75 -9.96 2.83 3.38
CA ASP A 75 -11.10 2.96 4.30
C ASP A 75 -11.08 1.92 5.43
N PHE A 76 -10.40 0.79 5.25
CA PHE A 76 -10.28 -0.23 6.29
C PHE A 76 -9.31 0.16 7.42
N GLU A 77 -8.39 1.10 7.17
CA GLU A 77 -7.34 1.42 8.15
C GLU A 77 -7.92 1.83 9.50
N GLU A 78 -8.87 2.75 9.51
CA GLU A 78 -9.44 3.25 10.75
C GLU A 78 -9.95 2.11 11.63
N THR A 79 -10.81 1.27 11.09
CA THR A 79 -11.43 0.18 11.85
C THR A 79 -10.42 -0.92 12.22
N VAL A 80 -9.60 -1.34 11.26
CA VAL A 80 -8.63 -2.43 11.48
C VAL A 80 -7.53 -1.99 12.44
N PHE A 81 -7.11 -0.74 12.38
CA PHE A 81 -6.09 -0.21 13.30
C PHE A 81 -6.60 -0.15 14.75
N GLU A 82 -7.90 0.09 14.95
CA GLU A 82 -8.48 0.02 16.29
C GLU A 82 -8.44 -1.41 16.85
N MET A 83 -8.69 -2.41 16.00
CA MET A 83 -8.67 -3.82 16.41
C MET A 83 -7.26 -4.37 16.60
N TYR A 84 -6.29 -3.90 15.83
CA TYR A 84 -4.92 -4.41 15.83
C TYR A 84 -3.92 -3.26 15.97
N PRO A 85 -3.61 -2.84 17.22
CA PRO A 85 -2.73 -1.68 17.44
C PRO A 85 -1.31 -1.84 16.88
N GLU A 86 -0.88 -3.05 16.58
CA GLU A 86 0.42 -3.32 15.96
C GLU A 86 0.50 -2.75 14.54
N LEU A 87 -0.63 -2.63 13.85
CA LEU A 87 -0.65 -2.16 12.46
C LEU A 87 -0.35 -0.67 12.33
N PRO A 88 -0.96 0.25 13.13
CA PRO A 88 -0.53 1.64 13.07
C PRO A 88 0.93 1.83 13.48
N LYS A 89 1.46 0.99 14.38
CA LYS A 89 2.88 1.01 14.72
C LYS A 89 3.75 0.62 13.53
N LEU A 90 3.32 -0.37 12.75
CA LEU A 90 4.03 -0.78 11.55
C LEU A 90 4.00 0.33 10.49
N LYS A 91 2.86 0.99 10.31
CA LYS A 91 2.75 2.15 9.42
C LYS A 91 3.73 3.25 9.83
N GLU A 92 3.80 3.56 11.12
CA GLU A 92 4.73 4.54 11.65
C GLU A 92 6.18 4.13 11.41
N ALA A 93 6.50 2.84 11.57
CA ALA A 93 7.83 2.32 11.30
C ALA A 93 8.21 2.48 9.83
N LEU A 94 7.27 2.26 8.92
CA LEU A 94 7.50 2.48 7.48
C LEU A 94 7.82 3.94 7.19
N LEU A 95 7.02 4.85 7.73
CA LEU A 95 7.22 6.29 7.53
C LEU A 95 8.54 6.77 8.17
N SER A 96 8.82 6.34 9.40
CA SER A 96 10.05 6.70 10.10
C SER A 96 11.28 6.12 9.42
N GLY A 97 11.14 4.97 8.77
CA GLY A 97 12.22 4.32 8.05
C GLY A 97 12.51 4.93 6.68
N GLY A 98 11.73 5.89 6.23
CA GLY A 98 11.98 6.63 5.00
C GLY A 98 10.92 6.49 3.92
N ALA A 99 9.81 5.83 4.18
CA ALA A 99 8.73 5.74 3.21
C ALA A 99 8.11 7.12 2.97
N GLU A 100 7.93 7.46 1.71
CA GLU A 100 7.23 8.68 1.32
C GLU A 100 5.72 8.53 1.54
N VAL A 101 5.22 7.32 1.34
CA VAL A 101 3.82 6.96 1.54
C VAL A 101 3.80 5.58 2.18
N ALA A 102 2.93 5.36 3.15
CA ALA A 102 2.69 4.04 3.73
C ALA A 102 1.19 3.82 3.85
N LEU A 103 0.74 2.61 3.50
CA LEU A 103 -0.68 2.30 3.43
C LEU A 103 -0.91 0.82 3.67
N MET A 104 -2.05 0.50 4.29
CA MET A 104 -2.47 -0.89 4.42
C MET A 104 -3.04 -1.38 3.08
N SER A 105 -2.77 -2.62 2.73
CA SER A 105 -3.28 -3.26 1.51
C SER A 105 -4.62 -3.95 1.81
N GLY A 106 -5.68 -3.52 1.14
CA GLY A 106 -7.01 -4.09 1.31
C GLY A 106 -7.46 -4.04 2.77
N SER A 107 -8.00 -5.14 3.29
CA SER A 107 -8.45 -5.26 4.67
C SER A 107 -7.32 -5.61 5.67
N GLY A 108 -6.11 -5.65 5.22
CA GLY A 108 -4.93 -6.00 6.00
C GLY A 108 -4.64 -7.50 5.99
N SER A 109 -3.65 -7.92 6.67
CA SER A 109 -2.75 -7.13 7.53
C SER A 109 -1.54 -6.55 6.79
N SER A 110 -1.35 -6.88 5.53
CA SER A 110 -0.18 -6.40 4.78
C SER A 110 -0.16 -4.88 4.68
N MET A 111 1.02 -4.32 4.89
CA MET A 111 1.28 -2.88 4.72
C MET A 111 2.31 -2.71 3.61
N PHE A 112 2.24 -1.60 2.91
CA PHE A 112 3.27 -1.28 1.93
C PHE A 112 3.73 0.17 2.07
N GLY A 113 4.97 0.42 1.65
CA GLY A 113 5.55 1.75 1.65
C GLY A 113 6.26 2.03 0.35
N PHE A 114 6.18 3.27 -0.10
CA PHE A 114 6.90 3.78 -1.27
C PHE A 114 8.16 4.49 -0.81
N PHE A 115 9.33 4.03 -1.28
CA PHE A 115 10.61 4.58 -0.88
C PHE A 115 11.32 5.19 -2.09
N SER A 116 11.68 6.46 -2.00
CA SER A 116 12.51 7.11 -3.02
C SER A 116 13.95 6.59 -2.98
N ALA A 117 14.41 6.13 -1.81
CA ALA A 117 15.75 5.59 -1.61
C ALA A 117 15.68 4.07 -1.42
N PRO A 118 16.08 3.26 -2.43
CA PRO A 118 16.01 1.80 -2.33
C PRO A 118 16.80 1.23 -1.14
N ASP A 119 17.92 1.87 -0.76
CA ASP A 119 18.73 1.41 0.37
C ASP A 119 17.96 1.49 1.69
N LYS A 120 17.13 2.51 1.87
CA LYS A 120 16.29 2.64 3.06
C LYS A 120 15.24 1.55 3.12
N ALA A 121 14.64 1.21 1.97
CA ALA A 121 13.67 0.13 1.90
C ALA A 121 14.32 -1.21 2.27
N ARG A 122 15.48 -1.50 1.74
CA ARG A 122 16.20 -2.75 2.03
C ARG A 122 16.60 -2.84 3.51
N LYS A 123 17.11 -1.74 4.06
CA LYS A 123 17.51 -1.71 5.48
C LYS A 123 16.31 -1.93 6.40
N LEU A 124 15.20 -1.28 6.13
CA LEU A 124 13.98 -1.46 6.93
C LEU A 124 13.43 -2.88 6.77
N SER A 125 13.48 -3.44 5.57
CA SER A 125 13.07 -4.82 5.33
C SER A 125 13.85 -5.78 6.22
N GLU A 126 15.17 -5.63 6.32
CA GLU A 126 16.00 -6.43 7.20
C GLU A 126 15.58 -6.28 8.67
N ASN A 127 15.34 -5.05 9.11
CA ASN A 127 14.92 -4.78 10.48
C ASN A 127 13.56 -5.38 10.81
N LEU A 128 12.64 -5.41 9.86
CA LEU A 128 11.29 -5.93 10.06
C LEU A 128 11.20 -7.44 9.86
N SER A 129 12.20 -8.08 9.27
CA SER A 129 12.13 -9.49 8.89
C SER A 129 12.00 -10.43 10.09
N SER A 130 12.35 -9.99 11.29
CA SER A 130 12.18 -10.79 12.52
C SER A 130 10.73 -10.89 12.98
N HIS A 131 9.86 -9.96 12.53
CA HIS A 131 8.47 -9.87 12.96
C HIS A 131 7.48 -9.96 11.82
N CYS A 132 7.93 -9.71 10.58
CA CYS A 132 7.08 -9.65 9.39
C CYS A 132 7.71 -10.42 8.26
N PHE A 133 6.86 -10.96 7.39
CA PHE A 133 7.31 -11.35 6.06
C PHE A 133 7.49 -10.07 5.25
N THR A 134 8.66 -9.86 4.65
CA THR A 134 8.96 -8.65 3.89
C THR A 134 9.39 -8.95 2.47
N SER A 135 9.06 -8.03 1.56
CA SER A 135 9.46 -8.11 0.17
C SER A 135 9.76 -6.68 -0.32
N VAL A 136 10.85 -6.51 -1.04
CA VAL A 136 11.23 -5.22 -1.62
C VAL A 136 11.30 -5.34 -3.13
N THR A 137 10.60 -4.45 -3.83
CA THR A 137 10.60 -4.38 -5.28
C THR A 137 11.37 -3.13 -5.71
N GLU A 138 12.29 -3.28 -6.66
CA GLU A 138 13.05 -2.16 -7.18
C GLU A 138 12.18 -1.20 -8.00
N PRO A 139 12.59 0.08 -8.12
CA PRO A 139 11.83 1.03 -8.92
C PRO A 139 11.65 0.56 -10.36
N GLN A 140 10.44 0.74 -10.90
CA GLN A 140 10.10 0.38 -12.28
C GLN A 140 10.33 -1.10 -12.61
N PHE A 141 10.18 -1.96 -11.57
CA PHE A 141 10.33 -3.40 -11.75
C PHE A 141 9.33 -3.92 -12.79
N LYS A 142 9.84 -4.70 -13.75
CA LYS A 142 9.03 -5.43 -14.72
C LYS A 142 9.46 -6.90 -14.66
N PRO A 143 8.58 -7.80 -14.19
CA PRO A 143 8.91 -9.23 -14.21
C PRO A 143 9.17 -9.71 -15.64
N GLU A 144 10.14 -10.58 -15.80
CA GLU A 144 10.37 -11.21 -17.09
C GLU A 144 9.22 -12.14 -17.41
N ILE A 145 8.66 -11.98 -18.61
CA ILE A 145 7.60 -12.86 -19.11
C ILE A 145 8.24 -13.80 -20.11
N ASN A 146 8.35 -15.05 -19.68
CA ASN A 146 8.82 -16.11 -20.57
C ASN A 146 7.65 -16.81 -21.24
#